data_166e016cf2ac714448a44b9455bc9f3d
#
_entry.id   166e016cf2ac714448a44b9455bc9f3d
#
_cell.length_a   1.000
_cell.length_b   1.000
_cell.length_c   1.000
_cell.angle_alpha   90.00
_cell.angle_beta   90.00
_cell.angle_gamma   90.00
#
_symmetry.space_group_name_H-M   'P 1'
#
loop_
_entity.id
_entity.type
_entity.pdbx_description
1 polymer ?
#
loop_
_entity_poly.entity_id
_entity_poly.type
_entity_poly.pdbx_seq_one_letter_code
_entity_poly.pdbx_strand_id
1 'polypeptide(L)'
;MAVPAWFTEVLERELLPWLSLSADQVFKLYTHYQFLERWNEKISLTSLEPGVELVVRHYCESLFLGAHLPAEHSTKIVDVGSGAGFPGVPISVLHPKCAITLVESVQRKAVFLRESTRHLGNVTVLAQRAEDIDGGFDWIVARAVNPREILSNVPRLSPKLGLLVGEKGVSDLKNTPGIAWAQPLRLPWGDRRLCVLGEFHVEQ
;
A
#
# COMPACT_ATOMS: atom_id res chain seq x y z
N MET A 1 -6.56 -1.23 24.15
CA MET A 1 -7.47 -2.38 23.96
C MET A 1 -6.65 -3.57 23.47
N ALA A 2 -7.04 -4.79 23.87
CA ALA A 2 -6.38 -5.99 23.36
C ALA A 2 -6.78 -6.26 21.91
N VAL A 3 -5.87 -6.80 21.10
CA VAL A 3 -6.18 -7.27 19.74
C VAL A 3 -7.06 -8.51 19.84
N PRO A 4 -8.20 -8.60 19.16
CA PRO A 4 -9.01 -9.80 19.15
C PRO A 4 -8.27 -10.98 18.50
N ALA A 5 -8.45 -12.18 19.04
CA ALA A 5 -7.78 -13.39 18.55
C ALA A 5 -8.01 -13.62 17.04
N TRP A 6 -9.26 -13.44 16.58
CA TRP A 6 -9.59 -13.66 15.16
C TRP A 6 -8.74 -12.81 14.19
N PHE A 7 -8.41 -11.55 14.57
CA PHE A 7 -7.62 -10.66 13.71
C PHE A 7 -6.19 -11.16 13.57
N THR A 8 -5.59 -11.58 14.69
CA THR A 8 -4.24 -12.19 14.72
C THR A 8 -4.22 -13.49 13.93
N GLU A 9 -5.18 -14.38 14.19
CA GLU A 9 -5.31 -15.68 13.52
C GLU A 9 -5.44 -15.56 12.00
N VAL A 10 -6.21 -14.58 11.51
CA VAL A 10 -6.32 -14.31 10.07
C VAL A 10 -4.98 -13.88 9.49
N LEU A 11 -4.31 -12.91 10.12
CA LEU A 11 -3.01 -12.45 9.63
C LEU A 11 -1.96 -13.59 9.63
N GLU A 12 -1.88 -14.36 10.71
CA GLU A 12 -0.96 -15.49 10.81
C GLU A 12 -1.25 -16.55 9.75
N ARG A 13 -2.49 -17.00 9.65
CA ARG A 13 -2.88 -18.03 8.68
C ARG A 13 -2.57 -17.65 7.24
N GLU A 14 -2.89 -16.40 6.88
CA GLU A 14 -2.79 -15.95 5.50
C GLU A 14 -1.35 -15.54 5.11
N LEU A 15 -0.53 -15.08 6.06
CA LEU A 15 0.80 -14.54 5.77
C LEU A 15 1.94 -15.53 6.04
N LEU A 16 1.71 -16.58 6.81
CA LEU A 16 2.74 -17.51 7.29
C LEU A 16 3.73 -18.01 6.22
N PRO A 17 3.33 -18.27 4.97
CA PRO A 17 4.27 -18.71 3.94
C PRO A 17 5.33 -17.63 3.55
N TRP A 18 5.07 -16.35 3.81
CA TRP A 18 5.92 -15.24 3.33
C TRP A 18 6.53 -14.41 4.43
N LEU A 19 5.78 -14.19 5.52
CA LEU A 19 6.26 -13.38 6.64
C LEU A 19 5.53 -13.73 7.93
N SER A 20 6.16 -13.40 9.06
CA SER A 20 5.53 -13.39 10.38
C SER A 20 5.57 -11.97 10.94
N LEU A 21 4.52 -11.58 11.67
CA LEU A 21 4.39 -10.28 12.28
C LEU A 21 4.65 -10.38 13.79
N SER A 22 5.35 -9.41 14.35
CA SER A 22 5.46 -9.26 15.81
C SER A 22 4.12 -8.80 16.41
N ALA A 23 3.94 -9.03 17.69
CA ALA A 23 2.74 -8.56 18.41
C ALA A 23 2.56 -7.03 18.31
N ASP A 24 3.63 -6.24 18.28
CA ASP A 24 3.59 -4.80 18.08
C ASP A 24 3.09 -4.43 16.68
N GLN A 25 3.54 -5.13 15.65
CA GLN A 25 3.06 -4.93 14.27
C GLN A 25 1.57 -5.27 14.16
N VAL A 26 1.13 -6.39 14.70
CA VAL A 26 -0.29 -6.78 14.73
C VAL A 26 -1.13 -5.73 15.47
N PHE A 27 -0.65 -5.23 16.61
CA PHE A 27 -1.33 -4.17 17.37
C PHE A 27 -1.47 -2.88 16.56
N LYS A 28 -0.42 -2.45 15.83
CA LYS A 28 -0.45 -1.26 14.97
C LYS A 28 -1.44 -1.41 13.82
N LEU A 29 -1.47 -2.58 13.16
CA LEU A 29 -2.44 -2.87 12.10
C LEU A 29 -3.87 -2.87 12.64
N TYR A 30 -4.09 -3.47 13.81
CA TYR A 30 -5.41 -3.49 14.43
C TYR A 30 -5.86 -2.09 14.86
N THR A 31 -4.96 -1.26 15.35
CA THR A 31 -5.25 0.14 15.66
C THR A 31 -5.77 0.88 14.42
N HIS A 32 -5.10 0.72 13.28
CA HIS A 32 -5.56 1.30 12.01
C HIS A 32 -6.93 0.71 11.59
N TYR A 33 -7.14 -0.61 11.75
CA TYR A 33 -8.39 -1.28 11.45
C TYR A 33 -9.56 -0.67 12.24
N GLN A 34 -9.39 -0.41 13.54
CA GLN A 34 -10.41 0.23 14.37
C GLN A 34 -10.74 1.66 13.93
N PHE A 35 -9.75 2.42 13.45
CA PHE A 35 -10.00 3.72 12.84
C PHE A 35 -10.79 3.57 11.55
N LEU A 36 -10.43 2.61 10.70
CA LEU A 36 -11.10 2.34 9.43
C LEU A 36 -12.57 2.00 9.64
N GLU A 37 -12.91 1.10 10.56
CA GLU A 37 -14.30 0.76 10.89
C GLU A 37 -15.11 2.01 11.26
N ARG A 38 -14.64 2.77 12.25
CA ARG A 38 -15.35 3.97 12.76
C ARG A 38 -15.50 5.07 11.73
N TRP A 39 -14.50 5.26 10.86
CA TRP A 39 -14.53 6.33 9.86
C TRP A 39 -15.32 5.93 8.63
N ASN A 40 -15.35 4.64 8.28
CA ASN A 40 -16.09 4.15 7.11
C ASN A 40 -17.61 4.36 7.25
N GLU A 41 -18.13 4.44 8.48
CA GLU A 41 -19.51 4.83 8.75
C GLU A 41 -19.84 6.28 8.33
N LYS A 42 -18.83 7.15 8.26
CA LYS A 42 -18.98 8.59 8.01
C LYS A 42 -18.53 9.02 6.64
N ILE A 43 -17.50 8.37 6.12
CA ILE A 43 -16.93 8.64 4.81
C ILE A 43 -16.62 7.31 4.12
N SER A 44 -16.91 7.21 2.83
CA SER A 44 -16.66 5.98 2.06
C SER A 44 -15.16 5.77 1.84
N LEU A 45 -14.54 4.97 2.72
CA LEU A 45 -13.13 4.58 2.64
C LEU A 45 -12.96 3.26 1.91
N THR A 46 -13.86 2.31 2.17
CA THR A 46 -13.92 1.00 1.53
C THR A 46 -15.35 0.52 1.39
N SER A 47 -15.61 -0.30 0.37
CA SER A 47 -16.89 -0.98 0.17
C SER A 47 -16.97 -2.34 0.87
N LEU A 48 -15.87 -2.81 1.47
CA LEU A 48 -15.85 -4.07 2.19
C LEU A 48 -16.39 -3.88 3.61
N GLU A 49 -17.22 -4.82 4.02
CA GLU A 49 -17.69 -4.90 5.39
C GLU A 49 -16.56 -5.28 6.35
N PRO A 50 -16.58 -4.77 7.60
CA PRO A 50 -15.64 -5.18 8.62
C PRO A 50 -15.60 -6.69 8.79
N GLY A 51 -14.38 -7.26 8.91
CA GLY A 51 -14.18 -8.71 9.11
C GLY A 51 -13.03 -9.29 8.32
N VAL A 52 -13.06 -10.61 8.17
CA VAL A 52 -11.98 -11.41 7.58
C VAL A 52 -11.66 -10.97 6.15
N GLU A 53 -12.68 -10.77 5.31
CA GLU A 53 -12.47 -10.37 3.91
C GLU A 53 -11.74 -9.02 3.81
N LEU A 54 -12.14 -8.04 4.62
CA LEU A 54 -11.46 -6.73 4.66
C LEU A 54 -9.99 -6.90 5.06
N VAL A 55 -9.69 -7.74 6.07
CA VAL A 55 -8.31 -7.98 6.51
C VAL A 55 -7.49 -8.62 5.41
N VAL A 56 -8.00 -9.66 4.78
CA VAL A 56 -7.31 -10.36 3.68
C VAL A 56 -7.07 -9.41 2.51
N ARG A 57 -8.12 -8.75 2.04
CA ARG A 57 -8.08 -7.92 0.83
C ARG A 57 -7.28 -6.63 1.00
N HIS A 58 -7.25 -6.05 2.17
CA HIS A 58 -6.56 -4.79 2.39
C HIS A 58 -5.20 -4.99 3.06
N TYR A 59 -5.16 -5.69 4.19
CA TYR A 59 -3.92 -5.83 4.96
C TYR A 59 -3.00 -6.90 4.39
N CYS A 60 -3.50 -8.13 4.17
CA CYS A 60 -2.65 -9.20 3.67
C CYS A 60 -2.10 -8.91 2.26
N GLU A 61 -2.92 -8.40 1.33
CA GLU A 61 -2.44 -8.02 -0.01
C GLU A 61 -1.37 -6.93 0.06
N SER A 62 -1.55 -5.93 0.93
CA SER A 62 -0.58 -4.84 1.09
C SER A 62 0.73 -5.31 1.74
N LEU A 63 0.64 -6.18 2.73
CA LEU A 63 1.80 -6.81 3.39
C LEU A 63 2.54 -7.74 2.42
N PHE A 64 1.81 -8.45 1.55
CA PHE A 64 2.42 -9.25 0.49
C PHE A 64 3.26 -8.37 -0.46
N LEU A 65 2.72 -7.25 -0.92
CA LEU A 65 3.52 -6.29 -1.69
C LEU A 65 4.74 -5.82 -0.89
N GLY A 66 4.55 -5.41 0.38
CA GLY A 66 5.63 -4.96 1.24
C GLY A 66 6.75 -5.98 1.41
N ALA A 67 6.40 -7.28 1.55
CA ALA A 67 7.37 -8.36 1.66
C ALA A 67 8.19 -8.60 0.39
N HIS A 68 7.69 -8.17 -0.78
CA HIS A 68 8.38 -8.29 -2.06
C HIS A 68 9.09 -7.01 -2.50
N LEU A 69 8.94 -5.90 -1.77
CA LEU A 69 9.73 -4.71 -2.01
C LEU A 69 11.15 -4.92 -1.47
N PRO A 70 12.20 -4.69 -2.27
CA PRO A 70 13.58 -4.67 -1.77
C PRO A 70 13.80 -3.37 -0.96
N ALA A 71 13.18 -3.30 0.21
CA ALA A 71 13.22 -2.14 1.09
C ALA A 71 14.33 -2.32 2.13
N GLU A 72 15.38 -1.54 1.98
CA GLU A 72 16.48 -1.43 2.97
C GLU A 72 16.18 -0.31 3.99
N HIS A 73 17.07 -0.19 4.98
CA HIS A 73 17.00 0.90 5.94
C HIS A 73 17.05 2.26 5.23
N SER A 74 16.16 3.17 5.61
CA SER A 74 16.05 4.52 5.03
C SER A 74 15.42 4.61 3.64
N THR A 75 14.88 3.52 3.08
CA THR A 75 14.11 3.57 1.82
C THR A 75 12.93 4.52 1.97
N LYS A 76 12.76 5.41 0.99
CA LYS A 76 11.64 6.37 0.89
C LYS A 76 10.58 5.82 -0.04
N ILE A 77 9.40 5.57 0.47
CA ILE A 77 8.27 5.00 -0.29
C ILE A 77 7.14 6.01 -0.33
N VAL A 78 6.59 6.27 -1.51
CA VAL A 78 5.38 7.07 -1.67
C VAL A 78 4.21 6.19 -2.08
N ASP A 79 3.12 6.26 -1.34
CA ASP A 79 1.84 5.62 -1.66
C ASP A 79 0.93 6.64 -2.34
N VAL A 80 0.71 6.46 -3.63
CA VAL A 80 -0.07 7.39 -4.46
C VAL A 80 -1.53 6.97 -4.51
N GLY A 81 -2.41 7.89 -4.09
CA GLY A 81 -3.82 7.62 -3.96
C GLY A 81 -4.13 6.68 -2.79
N SER A 82 -3.54 6.97 -1.63
CA SER A 82 -3.56 6.08 -0.44
C SER A 82 -4.97 5.71 0.05
N GLY A 83 -5.98 6.54 -0.21
CA GLY A 83 -7.37 6.25 0.16
C GLY A 83 -7.56 5.97 1.65
N ALA A 84 -7.84 4.71 1.96
CA ALA A 84 -7.91 4.21 3.33
C ALA A 84 -6.55 3.76 3.90
N GLY A 85 -5.42 4.19 3.28
CA GLY A 85 -4.07 3.87 3.74
C GLY A 85 -3.48 2.59 3.13
N PHE A 86 -3.99 2.14 1.99
CA PHE A 86 -3.52 0.91 1.35
C PHE A 86 -2.90 1.17 -0.02
N PRO A 87 -1.66 0.67 -0.23
CA PRO A 87 -0.92 -0.28 0.61
C PRO A 87 0.01 0.36 1.67
N GLY A 88 0.14 1.68 1.74
CA GLY A 88 1.18 2.38 2.48
C GLY A 88 1.20 2.11 3.98
N VAL A 89 0.04 2.05 4.67
CA VAL A 89 0.00 1.83 6.13
C VAL A 89 0.51 0.43 6.50
N PRO A 90 0.06 -0.68 5.90
CA PRO A 90 0.66 -1.99 6.20
C PRO A 90 2.15 -2.07 5.86
N ILE A 91 2.60 -1.43 4.77
CA ILE A 91 4.02 -1.36 4.42
C ILE A 91 4.82 -0.59 5.49
N SER A 92 4.28 0.51 6.04
CA SER A 92 4.93 1.28 7.10
C SER A 92 5.13 0.47 8.38
N VAL A 93 4.15 -0.38 8.71
CA VAL A 93 4.23 -1.28 9.87
C VAL A 93 5.24 -2.40 9.64
N LEU A 94 5.30 -2.94 8.42
CA LEU A 94 6.26 -3.99 8.06
C LEU A 94 7.70 -3.47 8.04
N HIS A 95 7.91 -2.26 7.54
CA HIS A 95 9.22 -1.62 7.38
C HIS A 95 9.36 -0.35 8.26
N PRO A 96 9.49 -0.48 9.58
CA PRO A 96 9.47 0.67 10.50
C PRO A 96 10.67 1.61 10.34
N LYS A 97 11.71 1.21 9.61
CA LYS A 97 12.91 2.04 9.31
C LYS A 97 12.84 2.75 7.96
N CYS A 98 11.82 2.47 7.15
CA CYS A 98 11.55 3.17 5.89
C CYS A 98 10.71 4.43 6.16
N ALA A 99 10.89 5.48 5.37
CA ALA A 99 10.04 6.66 5.40
C ALA A 99 8.89 6.48 4.40
N ILE A 100 7.65 6.49 4.90
CA ILE A 100 6.45 6.30 4.08
C ILE A 100 5.70 7.62 3.95
N THR A 101 5.43 8.04 2.72
CA THR A 101 4.62 9.21 2.41
C THR A 101 3.30 8.75 1.79
N LEU A 102 2.19 9.05 2.47
CA LEU A 102 0.84 8.78 1.98
C LEU A 102 0.31 10.01 1.26
N VAL A 103 -0.03 9.89 -0.02
CA VAL A 103 -0.53 10.98 -0.86
C VAL A 103 -2.01 10.73 -1.17
N GLU A 104 -2.87 11.66 -0.73
CA GLU A 104 -4.31 11.57 -0.92
C GLU A 104 -4.89 12.97 -1.18
N SER A 105 -5.54 13.14 -2.32
CA SER A 105 -6.08 14.44 -2.74
C SER A 105 -7.39 14.82 -2.05
N VAL A 106 -8.15 13.84 -1.59
CA VAL A 106 -9.43 14.07 -0.92
C VAL A 106 -9.20 14.45 0.55
N GLN A 107 -9.44 15.69 0.91
CA GLN A 107 -9.15 16.25 2.24
C GLN A 107 -9.68 15.41 3.40
N ARG A 108 -10.93 14.92 3.30
CA ARG A 108 -11.54 14.08 4.35
C ARG A 108 -10.80 12.77 4.57
N LYS A 109 -10.31 12.14 3.48
CA LYS A 109 -9.49 10.93 3.54
C LYS A 109 -8.09 11.23 4.11
N ALA A 110 -7.50 12.37 3.72
CA ALA A 110 -6.21 12.80 4.28
C ALA A 110 -6.30 13.08 5.80
N VAL A 111 -7.41 13.62 6.29
CA VAL A 111 -7.65 13.77 7.75
C VAL A 111 -7.73 12.40 8.42
N PHE A 112 -8.49 11.46 7.86
CA PHE A 112 -8.52 10.07 8.33
C PHE A 112 -7.11 9.46 8.41
N LEU A 113 -6.31 9.60 7.35
CA LEU A 113 -4.94 9.07 7.33
C LEU A 113 -4.09 9.66 8.45
N ARG A 114 -4.12 10.98 8.67
CA ARG A 114 -3.36 11.62 9.76
C ARG A 114 -3.76 11.09 11.13
N GLU A 115 -5.07 10.93 11.38
CA GLU A 115 -5.56 10.41 12.66
C GLU A 115 -5.21 8.93 12.85
N SER A 116 -5.43 8.10 11.82
CA SER A 116 -5.22 6.66 11.90
C SER A 116 -3.74 6.26 11.93
N THR A 117 -2.83 7.14 11.48
CA THR A 117 -1.38 6.85 11.44
C THR A 117 -0.57 7.64 12.48
N ARG A 118 -1.19 8.43 13.33
CA ARG A 118 -0.51 9.26 14.35
C ARG A 118 0.46 8.47 15.24
N HIS A 119 0.18 7.20 15.45
CA HIS A 119 1.01 6.29 16.27
C HIS A 119 2.19 5.66 15.48
N LEU A 120 2.31 5.94 14.19
CA LEU A 120 3.36 5.44 13.30
C LEU A 120 4.40 6.53 13.08
N GLY A 121 5.58 6.38 13.65
CA GLY A 121 6.63 7.41 13.63
C GLY A 121 7.33 7.60 12.27
N ASN A 122 7.06 6.74 11.31
CA ASN A 122 7.68 6.72 9.99
C ASN A 122 6.72 7.11 8.84
N VAL A 123 5.54 7.66 9.16
CA VAL A 123 4.50 8.01 8.18
C VAL A 123 4.31 9.53 8.10
N THR A 124 4.31 10.06 6.89
CA THR A 124 3.92 11.44 6.55
C THR A 124 2.70 11.41 5.64
N VAL A 125 1.74 12.32 5.86
CA VAL A 125 0.52 12.42 5.03
C VAL A 125 0.49 13.75 4.30
N LEU A 126 0.46 13.70 2.96
CA LEU A 126 0.31 14.84 2.06
C LEU A 126 -1.11 14.87 1.50
N ALA A 127 -1.86 15.95 1.82
CA ALA A 127 -3.20 16.18 1.29
C ALA A 127 -3.10 16.93 -0.05
N GLN A 128 -2.54 16.29 -1.06
CA GLN A 128 -2.18 16.87 -2.37
C GLN A 128 -2.43 15.85 -3.48
N ARG A 129 -2.37 16.31 -4.73
CA ARG A 129 -2.29 15.41 -5.88
C ARG A 129 -0.85 14.94 -6.07
N ALA A 130 -0.68 13.78 -6.73
CA ALA A 130 0.66 13.25 -6.99
C ALA A 130 1.49 14.15 -7.92
N GLU A 131 0.83 14.90 -8.80
CA GLU A 131 1.47 15.87 -9.70
C GLU A 131 2.09 17.07 -8.95
N ASP A 132 1.59 17.38 -7.76
CA ASP A 132 1.95 18.60 -6.99
C ASP A 132 3.03 18.36 -5.93
N ILE A 133 3.52 17.12 -5.80
CA ILE A 133 4.58 16.80 -4.84
C ILE A 133 5.93 16.64 -5.51
N ASP A 134 7.00 16.94 -4.77
CA ASP A 134 8.36 16.73 -5.22
C ASP A 134 8.73 15.23 -5.26
N GLY A 135 9.72 14.91 -6.10
CA GLY A 135 10.26 13.55 -6.21
C GLY A 135 11.29 13.22 -5.13
N GLY A 136 12.10 12.19 -5.41
CA GLY A 136 13.17 11.74 -4.51
C GLY A 136 12.77 10.58 -3.63
N PHE A 137 11.76 9.82 -4.06
CA PHE A 137 11.39 8.53 -3.50
C PHE A 137 12.12 7.40 -4.20
N ASP A 138 12.33 6.31 -3.47
CA ASP A 138 12.94 5.09 -4.01
C ASP A 138 11.88 4.19 -4.66
N TRP A 139 10.65 4.23 -4.15
CA TRP A 139 9.51 3.46 -4.65
C TRP A 139 8.23 4.28 -4.69
N ILE A 140 7.47 4.12 -5.78
CA ILE A 140 6.04 4.40 -5.82
C ILE A 140 5.30 3.09 -5.53
N VAL A 141 4.39 3.11 -4.57
CA VAL A 141 3.43 2.03 -4.38
C VAL A 141 2.02 2.55 -4.64
N ALA A 142 1.15 1.69 -5.17
CA ALA A 142 -0.25 2.05 -5.37
C ALA A 142 -1.15 0.83 -5.46
N ARG A 143 -2.43 1.05 -5.16
CA ARG A 143 -3.49 0.06 -5.29
C ARG A 143 -4.76 0.71 -5.83
N ALA A 144 -5.44 0.03 -6.76
CA ALA A 144 -6.73 0.46 -7.32
C ALA A 144 -6.73 1.87 -7.94
N VAL A 145 -5.55 2.39 -8.29
CA VAL A 145 -5.39 3.64 -9.04
C VAL A 145 -5.27 3.29 -10.53
N ASN A 146 -5.73 4.20 -11.38
CA ASN A 146 -5.57 4.03 -12.82
C ASN A 146 -4.08 3.94 -13.16
N PRO A 147 -3.61 2.88 -13.83
CA PRO A 147 -2.20 2.72 -14.16
C PRO A 147 -1.61 3.94 -14.88
N ARG A 148 -2.37 4.60 -15.76
CA ARG A 148 -1.91 5.79 -16.50
C ARG A 148 -1.59 6.97 -15.57
N GLU A 149 -2.36 7.16 -14.49
CA GLU A 149 -2.11 8.22 -13.51
C GLU A 149 -0.83 7.96 -12.72
N ILE A 150 -0.53 6.69 -12.41
CA ILE A 150 0.72 6.32 -11.76
C ILE A 150 1.90 6.53 -12.71
N LEU A 151 1.78 6.04 -13.94
CA LEU A 151 2.85 6.09 -14.94
C LEU A 151 3.23 7.51 -15.34
N SER A 152 2.29 8.46 -15.33
CA SER A 152 2.58 9.88 -15.59
C SER A 152 3.48 10.52 -14.52
N ASN A 153 3.60 9.92 -13.34
CA ASN A 153 4.46 10.39 -12.25
C ASN A 153 5.84 9.71 -12.20
N VAL A 154 6.09 8.74 -13.10
CA VAL A 154 7.40 8.09 -13.28
C VAL A 154 8.13 8.77 -14.46
N PRO A 155 9.42 9.08 -14.39
CA PRO A 155 10.37 8.89 -13.29
C PRO A 155 10.40 10.03 -12.26
N ARG A 156 9.54 11.03 -12.41
CA ARG A 156 9.58 12.27 -11.60
C ARG A 156 9.57 12.00 -10.09
N LEU A 157 8.69 11.11 -9.62
CA LEU A 157 8.61 10.77 -8.19
C LEU A 157 9.62 9.69 -7.82
N SER A 158 9.70 8.62 -8.59
CA SER A 158 10.60 7.49 -8.36
C SER A 158 10.80 6.69 -9.64
N PRO A 159 11.97 6.09 -9.86
CA PRO A 159 12.17 5.15 -10.95
C PRO A 159 11.54 3.78 -10.71
N LYS A 160 11.15 3.43 -9.50
CA LYS A 160 10.66 2.08 -9.14
C LYS A 160 9.20 2.10 -8.71
N LEU A 161 8.50 1.02 -9.09
CA LEU A 161 7.05 0.85 -8.89
C LEU A 161 6.74 -0.50 -8.24
N GLY A 162 5.84 -0.47 -7.25
CA GLY A 162 5.22 -1.66 -6.68
C GLY A 162 3.70 -1.52 -6.70
N LEU A 163 3.00 -2.30 -7.53
CA LEU A 163 1.58 -2.11 -7.79
C LEU A 163 0.75 -3.35 -7.44
N LEU A 164 -0.40 -3.13 -6.81
CA LEU A 164 -1.45 -4.13 -6.65
C LEU A 164 -2.54 -3.88 -7.69
N VAL A 165 -2.62 -4.74 -8.70
CA VAL A 165 -3.50 -4.57 -9.86
C VAL A 165 -4.32 -5.82 -10.18
N GLY A 166 -5.39 -5.65 -10.93
CA GLY A 166 -6.10 -6.77 -11.55
C GLY A 166 -5.45 -7.19 -12.88
N GLU A 167 -5.83 -8.34 -13.42
CA GLU A 167 -5.30 -8.86 -14.69
C GLU A 167 -5.39 -7.88 -15.86
N LYS A 168 -6.49 -7.12 -15.95
CA LYS A 168 -6.63 -6.07 -16.97
C LYS A 168 -5.57 -4.98 -16.81
N GLY A 169 -5.27 -4.56 -15.57
CA GLY A 169 -4.23 -3.57 -15.30
C GLY A 169 -2.85 -4.01 -15.75
N VAL A 170 -2.53 -5.30 -15.63
CA VAL A 170 -1.24 -5.84 -16.11
C VAL A 170 -1.11 -5.72 -17.62
N SER A 171 -2.17 -5.96 -18.37
CA SER A 171 -2.15 -5.81 -19.83
C SER A 171 -1.88 -4.36 -20.26
N ASP A 172 -2.46 -3.41 -19.52
CA ASP A 172 -2.24 -1.98 -19.75
C ASP A 172 -0.79 -1.55 -19.39
N LEU A 173 -0.21 -2.16 -18.35
CA LEU A 173 1.15 -1.87 -17.89
C LEU A 173 2.22 -2.44 -18.84
N LYS A 174 2.05 -3.67 -19.33
CA LYS A 174 3.06 -4.37 -20.15
C LYS A 174 3.50 -3.59 -21.39
N ASN A 175 2.65 -2.75 -21.92
CA ASN A 175 2.89 -1.94 -23.12
C ASN A 175 3.45 -0.55 -22.80
N THR A 176 3.85 -0.27 -21.56
CA THR A 176 4.40 1.04 -21.19
C THR A 176 5.87 1.11 -21.58
N PRO A 177 6.25 2.01 -22.49
CA PRO A 177 7.66 2.15 -22.89
C PRO A 177 8.53 2.61 -21.71
N GLY A 178 9.79 2.21 -21.71
CA GLY A 178 10.79 2.64 -20.74
C GLY A 178 10.67 1.99 -19.34
N ILE A 179 9.76 1.04 -19.13
CA ILE A 179 9.67 0.32 -17.85
C ILE A 179 9.96 -1.17 -18.06
N ALA A 180 10.96 -1.67 -17.35
CA ALA A 180 11.22 -3.10 -17.22
C ALA A 180 10.34 -3.66 -16.10
N TRP A 181 9.41 -4.55 -16.45
CA TRP A 181 8.51 -5.20 -15.52
C TRP A 181 9.05 -6.56 -15.11
N ALA A 182 9.11 -6.81 -13.79
CA ALA A 182 9.35 -8.14 -13.28
C ALA A 182 8.17 -9.08 -13.61
N GLN A 183 8.39 -10.39 -13.48
CA GLN A 183 7.30 -11.36 -13.62
C GLN A 183 6.21 -11.06 -12.58
N PRO A 184 4.95 -10.86 -12.99
CA PRO A 184 3.86 -10.61 -12.06
C PRO A 184 3.67 -11.75 -11.07
N LEU A 185 3.54 -11.43 -9.80
CA LEU A 185 3.27 -12.39 -8.74
C LEU A 185 1.75 -12.46 -8.50
N ARG A 186 1.19 -13.67 -8.60
CA ARG A 186 -0.22 -13.87 -8.30
C ARG A 186 -0.45 -13.80 -6.79
N LEU A 187 -1.44 -13.00 -6.38
CA LEU A 187 -1.83 -12.97 -4.97
C LEU A 187 -2.57 -14.27 -4.61
N PRO A 188 -2.33 -14.84 -3.42
CA PRO A 188 -3.00 -16.09 -3.00
C PRO A 188 -4.50 -15.94 -2.81
N TRP A 189 -4.98 -14.72 -2.59
CA TRP A 189 -6.35 -14.38 -2.19
C TRP A 189 -7.16 -13.79 -3.35
N GLY A 190 -7.42 -14.58 -4.36
CA GLY A 190 -8.30 -14.18 -5.45
C GLY A 190 -7.69 -14.34 -6.82
N ASP A 191 -8.50 -14.87 -7.73
CA ASP A 191 -8.07 -15.43 -9.00
C ASP A 191 -7.52 -14.43 -10.02
N ARG A 192 -7.69 -13.11 -9.79
CA ARG A 192 -7.39 -12.08 -10.78
C ARG A 192 -6.57 -10.90 -10.24
N ARG A 193 -5.84 -11.10 -9.14
CA ARG A 193 -5.07 -10.03 -8.51
C ARG A 193 -3.59 -10.35 -8.52
N LEU A 194 -2.80 -9.34 -8.84
CA LEU A 194 -1.37 -9.45 -9.09
C LEU A 194 -0.60 -8.35 -8.37
N CYS A 195 0.54 -8.72 -7.85
CA CYS A 195 1.59 -7.81 -7.42
C CYS A 195 2.59 -7.68 -8.56
N VAL A 196 2.87 -6.45 -8.99
CA VAL A 196 3.76 -6.16 -10.11
C VAL A 196 4.81 -5.18 -9.67
N LEU A 197 6.08 -5.52 -9.91
CA LEU A 197 7.22 -4.62 -9.69
C LEU A 197 7.76 -4.17 -11.04
N GLY A 198 8.13 -2.90 -11.14
CA GLY A 198 8.69 -2.31 -12.35
C GLY A 198 9.80 -1.32 -12.04
N GLU A 199 10.72 -1.15 -12.97
CA GLU A 199 11.80 -0.16 -12.89
C GLU A 199 11.89 0.60 -14.20
N PHE A 200 11.93 1.93 -14.11
CA PHE A 200 12.08 2.81 -15.26
C PHE A 200 13.55 2.91 -15.68
N HIS A 201 13.80 2.68 -16.96
CA HIS A 201 15.10 2.85 -17.57
C HIS A 201 15.04 4.00 -18.57
N VAL A 202 15.90 4.99 -18.38
CA VAL A 202 16.15 5.99 -19.43
C VAL A 202 16.95 5.28 -20.53
N GLU A 203 16.39 5.11 -21.70
CA GLU A 203 17.19 4.72 -22.87
C GLU A 203 18.24 5.83 -23.11
N GLN A 204 19.52 5.44 -23.06
CA GLN A 204 20.65 6.31 -23.35
C GLN A 204 20.78 6.53 -24.86
#